data_b8e2afdd37ba74504fff7bccd4e6e35b
#
_entry.id   b8e2afdd37ba74504fff7bccd4e6e35b
#
_cell.length_a   1.000
_cell.length_b   1.000
_cell.length_c   1.000
_cell.angle_alpha   90.00
_cell.angle_beta   90.00
_cell.angle_gamma   90.00
#
_symmetry.space_group_name_H-M   'P 1'
#
loop_
_entity.id
_entity.type
_entity.pdbx_description
1 polymer ?
#
loop_
_entity_poly.entity_id
_entity_poly.type
_entity_poly.pdbx_seq_one_letter_code
_entity_poly.pdbx_strand_id
1 'polypeptide(L)'
;MIASLVVASLAAAAPTPDPRAARTLPEVEEAQAQLVTVRRPEGTMVARGSAFYVDPYGHLVTCAHVLDHMPKDEAPRLRLRDGRERRFSVVTVDRETDLALLLSDPSVHFLALSTAALPSIGQAVLLGGFAARPLDLETAVRLTPGTVVSRERRWATGVRRTVGSRRRVVTVKIDPIADAGQSGGPVLAEGTFEAIGVLRSNLESATGGLEGTPRKGYSAAIPLLYVKPLLEPKD
;
A
#
# COMPACT_ATOMS: atom_id res chain seq x y z
N MET A 1 12.16 34.44 45.52
CA MET A 1 12.97 33.72 44.51
C MET A 1 12.17 32.54 44.03
N ILE A 2 11.62 32.60 42.81
CA ILE A 2 10.82 31.54 42.19
C ILE A 2 11.77 30.83 41.23
N ALA A 3 12.14 29.61 41.57
CA ALA A 3 12.97 28.74 40.67
C ALA A 3 12.11 28.24 39.52
N SER A 4 12.42 28.70 38.32
CA SER A 4 11.79 28.24 37.08
C SER A 4 12.38 26.86 36.72
N LEU A 5 11.55 25.81 36.81
CA LEU A 5 11.93 24.47 36.40
C LEU A 5 11.83 24.38 34.88
N VAL A 6 12.97 24.40 34.21
CA VAL A 6 13.04 24.10 32.74
C VAL A 6 12.93 22.61 32.58
N VAL A 7 11.77 22.11 32.17
CA VAL A 7 11.59 20.74 31.73
C VAL A 7 12.15 20.62 30.32
N ALA A 8 13.36 20.12 30.18
CA ALA A 8 13.92 19.74 28.90
C ALA A 8 13.17 18.52 28.39
N SER A 9 12.30 18.72 27.39
CA SER A 9 11.68 17.63 26.65
C SER A 9 12.77 16.91 25.85
N LEU A 10 13.16 15.70 26.29
CA LEU A 10 13.96 14.80 25.46
C LEU A 10 13.06 14.34 24.31
N ALA A 11 13.13 15.00 23.17
CA ALA A 11 12.57 14.48 21.94
C ALA A 11 13.33 13.19 21.62
N ALA A 12 12.66 12.04 21.75
CA ALA A 12 13.22 10.78 21.30
C ALA A 12 13.59 10.92 19.81
N ALA A 13 14.84 10.68 19.48
CA ALA A 13 15.29 10.69 18.10
C ALA A 13 14.43 9.71 17.31
N ALA A 14 13.93 10.16 16.16
CA ALA A 14 13.20 9.28 15.26
C ALA A 14 14.09 8.07 14.91
N PRO A 15 13.55 6.84 14.92
CA PRO A 15 14.34 5.66 14.56
C PRO A 15 14.90 5.84 13.15
N THR A 16 16.21 5.61 13.02
CA THR A 16 16.86 5.66 11.71
C THR A 16 16.32 4.53 10.84
N PRO A 17 16.02 4.79 9.55
CA PRO A 17 15.58 3.75 8.63
C PRO A 17 16.59 2.60 8.57
N ASP A 18 16.10 1.36 8.41
CA ASP A 18 16.98 0.19 8.24
C ASP A 18 17.91 0.45 7.02
N PRO A 19 19.25 0.39 7.19
CA PRO A 19 20.18 0.65 6.09
C PRO A 19 20.08 -0.36 4.94
N ARG A 20 19.42 -1.51 5.16
CA ARG A 20 19.19 -2.55 4.15
C ARG A 20 17.94 -2.30 3.32
N ALA A 21 17.08 -1.35 3.69
CA ALA A 21 15.88 -1.04 2.92
C ALA A 21 16.22 -0.43 1.56
N ALA A 22 15.32 -0.62 0.60
CA ALA A 22 15.44 -0.12 -0.78
C ALA A 22 15.68 1.41 -0.83
N ARG A 23 16.68 1.82 -1.57
CA ARG A 23 17.09 3.24 -1.72
C ARG A 23 17.25 3.66 -3.17
N THR A 24 17.12 2.74 -4.10
CA THR A 24 17.19 2.98 -5.54
C THR A 24 15.90 2.54 -6.21
N LEU A 25 15.58 3.10 -7.38
CA LEU A 25 14.39 2.71 -8.14
C LEU A 25 14.36 1.20 -8.44
N PRO A 26 15.43 0.54 -8.90
CA PRO A 26 15.40 -0.91 -9.09
C PRO A 26 15.06 -1.70 -7.81
N GLU A 27 15.65 -1.34 -6.66
CA GLU A 27 15.37 -2.00 -5.39
C GLU A 27 13.91 -1.78 -4.94
N VAL A 28 13.36 -0.57 -5.17
CA VAL A 28 11.97 -0.24 -4.91
C VAL A 28 11.03 -1.08 -5.78
N GLU A 29 11.37 -1.30 -7.04
CA GLU A 29 10.60 -2.16 -7.95
C GLU A 29 10.65 -3.63 -7.50
N GLU A 30 11.84 -4.13 -7.10
CA GLU A 30 12.02 -5.50 -6.59
C GLU A 30 11.35 -5.74 -5.23
N ALA A 31 11.13 -4.68 -4.44
CA ALA A 31 10.39 -4.77 -3.18
C ALA A 31 8.88 -4.93 -3.36
N GLN A 32 8.36 -4.90 -4.59
CA GLN A 32 6.95 -5.00 -4.89
C GLN A 32 6.59 -6.34 -5.52
N ALA A 33 5.37 -6.79 -5.29
CA ALA A 33 4.82 -8.00 -5.87
C ALA A 33 3.40 -7.76 -6.40
N GLN A 34 3.06 -8.40 -7.51
CA GLN A 34 1.71 -8.44 -8.04
C GLN A 34 0.92 -9.56 -7.34
N LEU A 35 -0.25 -9.24 -6.82
CA LEU A 35 -1.19 -10.25 -6.35
C LEU A 35 -1.97 -10.78 -7.54
N VAL A 36 -1.84 -12.07 -7.79
CA VAL A 36 -2.51 -12.76 -8.90
C VAL A 36 -3.26 -13.98 -8.37
N THR A 37 -4.27 -14.39 -9.11
CA THR A 37 -4.92 -15.69 -8.93
C THR A 37 -4.73 -16.55 -10.17
N VAL A 38 -4.64 -17.87 -9.98
CA VAL A 38 -4.51 -18.81 -11.07
C VAL A 38 -5.83 -19.52 -11.26
N ARG A 39 -6.53 -19.22 -12.37
CA ARG A 39 -7.78 -19.84 -12.75
C ARG A 39 -7.54 -21.27 -13.23
N ARG A 40 -8.31 -22.21 -12.71
CA ARG A 40 -8.28 -23.63 -13.14
C ARG A 40 -9.49 -23.94 -14.03
N PRO A 41 -9.38 -24.89 -14.99
CA PRO A 41 -8.20 -25.72 -15.31
C PRO A 41 -7.17 -25.05 -16.23
N GLU A 42 -7.47 -23.89 -16.80
CA GLU A 42 -6.71 -23.27 -17.92
C GLU A 42 -5.32 -22.77 -17.51
N GLY A 43 -5.05 -22.61 -16.21
CA GLY A 43 -3.80 -22.06 -15.71
C GLY A 43 -3.63 -20.55 -15.95
N THR A 44 -4.69 -19.87 -16.42
CA THR A 44 -4.65 -18.43 -16.71
C THR A 44 -4.44 -17.62 -15.43
N MET A 45 -3.45 -16.74 -15.44
CA MET A 45 -3.24 -15.78 -14.35
C MET A 45 -4.11 -14.55 -14.51
N VAL A 46 -4.71 -14.11 -13.39
CA VAL A 46 -5.53 -12.90 -13.33
C VAL A 46 -4.93 -11.98 -12.28
N ALA A 47 -4.52 -10.77 -12.70
CA ALA A 47 -4.04 -9.74 -11.78
C ALA A 47 -5.16 -9.24 -10.87
N ARG A 48 -4.92 -9.15 -9.56
CA ARG A 48 -5.90 -8.71 -8.54
C ARG A 48 -5.50 -7.39 -7.89
N GLY A 49 -4.21 -7.15 -7.72
CA GLY A 49 -3.68 -5.97 -7.06
C GLY A 49 -2.17 -6.04 -6.87
N SER A 50 -1.68 -5.23 -5.98
CA SER A 50 -0.26 -5.11 -5.63
C SER A 50 -0.05 -5.31 -4.14
N ALA A 51 1.20 -5.64 -3.77
CA ALA A 51 1.69 -5.70 -2.40
C ALA A 51 3.14 -5.24 -2.39
N PHE A 52 3.69 -4.94 -1.24
CA PHE A 52 5.11 -4.62 -1.09
C PHE A 52 5.68 -5.16 0.21
N TYR A 53 6.94 -5.59 0.17
CA TYR A 53 7.68 -6.05 1.33
C TYR A 53 8.03 -4.88 2.24
N VAL A 54 7.84 -5.08 3.54
CA VAL A 54 8.07 -4.05 4.59
C VAL A 54 9.20 -4.42 5.54
N ASP A 55 9.72 -5.64 5.43
CA ASP A 55 10.87 -6.13 6.17
C ASP A 55 11.57 -7.28 5.42
N PRO A 56 12.79 -7.68 5.84
CA PRO A 56 13.51 -8.79 5.21
C PRO A 56 12.95 -10.17 5.55
N TYR A 57 12.00 -10.29 6.47
CA TYR A 57 11.47 -11.57 6.96
C TYR A 57 10.32 -12.11 6.12
N GLY A 58 9.87 -11.34 5.13
CA GLY A 58 8.84 -11.74 4.19
C GLY A 58 7.45 -11.18 4.47
N HIS A 59 7.32 -10.21 5.37
CA HIS A 59 6.05 -9.52 5.55
C HIS A 59 5.78 -8.56 4.39
N LEU A 60 4.54 -8.63 3.87
CA LEU A 60 4.05 -7.71 2.85
C LEU A 60 2.76 -7.05 3.32
N VAL A 61 2.57 -5.83 2.86
CA VAL A 61 1.32 -5.08 3.06
C VAL A 61 0.58 -4.96 1.73
N THR A 62 -0.75 -5.07 1.81
CA THR A 62 -1.69 -4.84 0.71
C THR A 62 -3.02 -4.30 1.22
N CYS A 63 -3.97 -4.04 0.32
CA CYS A 63 -5.35 -3.71 0.70
C CYS A 63 -6.18 -4.96 0.97
N ALA A 64 -7.07 -4.90 1.98
CA ALA A 64 -7.97 -6.00 2.32
C ALA A 64 -8.93 -6.35 1.16
N HIS A 65 -9.47 -5.33 0.45
CA HIS A 65 -10.37 -5.55 -0.66
C HIS A 65 -9.73 -6.35 -1.82
N VAL A 66 -8.40 -6.29 -1.98
CA VAL A 66 -7.69 -7.09 -2.99
C VAL A 66 -7.84 -8.58 -2.68
N LEU A 67 -7.78 -8.97 -1.40
CA LEU A 67 -8.00 -10.35 -0.96
C LEU A 67 -9.47 -10.76 -1.06
N ASP A 68 -10.39 -9.85 -0.73
CA ASP A 68 -11.84 -10.11 -0.78
C ASP A 68 -12.35 -10.35 -2.22
N HIS A 69 -11.63 -9.83 -3.24
CA HIS A 69 -11.93 -10.05 -4.65
C HIS A 69 -11.28 -11.33 -5.22
N MET A 70 -10.57 -12.11 -4.41
CA MET A 70 -9.99 -13.38 -4.86
C MET A 70 -11.06 -14.49 -4.82
N PRO A 71 -11.36 -15.15 -5.95
CA PRO A 71 -12.25 -16.30 -5.97
C PRO A 71 -11.71 -17.42 -5.09
N LYS A 72 -12.61 -18.14 -4.40
CA LYS A 72 -12.22 -19.22 -3.48
C LYS A 72 -11.66 -20.46 -4.18
N ASP A 73 -12.01 -20.64 -5.44
CA ASP A 73 -11.59 -21.74 -6.32
C ASP A 73 -10.29 -21.46 -7.08
N GLU A 74 -9.81 -20.22 -7.02
CA GLU A 74 -8.54 -19.83 -7.63
C GLU A 74 -7.41 -19.83 -6.59
N ALA A 75 -6.21 -20.29 -7.01
CA ALA A 75 -5.04 -20.30 -6.12
C ALA A 75 -4.35 -18.93 -6.11
N PRO A 76 -4.28 -18.23 -4.96
CA PRO A 76 -3.59 -16.95 -4.89
C PRO A 76 -2.07 -17.13 -4.91
N ARG A 77 -1.38 -16.19 -5.55
CA ARG A 77 0.09 -16.11 -5.67
C ARG A 77 0.56 -14.67 -5.60
N LEU A 78 1.80 -14.50 -5.17
CA LEU A 78 2.60 -13.32 -5.43
C LEU A 78 3.39 -13.57 -6.70
N ARG A 79 3.36 -12.64 -7.64
CA ARG A 79 4.24 -12.65 -8.81
C ARG A 79 5.23 -11.51 -8.66
N LEU A 80 6.52 -11.85 -8.66
CA LEU A 80 7.60 -10.89 -8.53
C LEU A 80 7.90 -10.25 -9.89
N ARG A 81 8.69 -9.17 -9.88
CA ARG A 81 9.09 -8.45 -11.09
C ARG A 81 9.80 -9.33 -12.11
N ASP A 82 10.60 -10.29 -11.67
CA ASP A 82 11.29 -11.28 -12.54
C ASP A 82 10.40 -12.41 -13.03
N GLY A 83 9.10 -12.37 -12.75
CA GLY A 83 8.11 -13.36 -13.14
C GLY A 83 8.02 -14.59 -12.21
N ARG A 84 8.91 -14.74 -11.23
CA ARG A 84 8.82 -15.82 -10.24
C ARG A 84 7.57 -15.67 -9.40
N GLU A 85 6.98 -16.80 -9.05
CA GLU A 85 5.80 -16.87 -8.19
C GLU A 85 6.17 -17.35 -6.79
N ARG A 86 5.52 -16.79 -5.79
CA ARG A 86 5.62 -17.20 -4.39
C ARG A 86 4.24 -17.46 -3.81
N ARG A 87 4.19 -18.35 -2.84
CA ARG A 87 3.01 -18.53 -1.98
C ARG A 87 3.05 -17.48 -0.88
N PHE A 88 1.89 -17.22 -0.30
CA PHE A 88 1.79 -16.41 0.89
C PHE A 88 0.70 -16.94 1.82
N SER A 89 0.80 -16.57 3.08
CA SER A 89 -0.27 -16.72 4.07
C SER A 89 -0.77 -15.34 4.49
N VAL A 90 -2.03 -15.26 4.89
CA VAL A 90 -2.61 -14.03 5.44
C VAL A 90 -2.37 -14.05 6.95
N VAL A 91 -1.62 -13.07 7.46
CA VAL A 91 -1.32 -12.92 8.89
C VAL A 91 -2.48 -12.23 9.59
N THR A 92 -2.93 -11.09 9.05
CA THR A 92 -4.07 -10.36 9.61
C THR A 92 -4.76 -9.52 8.53
N VAL A 93 -6.04 -9.24 8.75
CA VAL A 93 -6.85 -8.39 7.87
C VAL A 93 -7.62 -7.38 8.74
N ASP A 94 -7.41 -6.10 8.48
CA ASP A 94 -8.20 -5.01 9.05
C ASP A 94 -9.10 -4.41 7.95
N ARG A 95 -10.36 -4.84 7.92
CA ARG A 95 -11.34 -4.35 6.95
C ARG A 95 -11.82 -2.93 7.24
N GLU A 96 -11.66 -2.45 8.47
CA GLU A 96 -12.02 -1.06 8.81
C GLU A 96 -11.07 -0.07 8.16
N THR A 97 -9.78 -0.37 8.15
CA THR A 97 -8.76 0.44 7.48
C THR A 97 -8.49 0.01 6.05
N ASP A 98 -9.06 -1.14 5.61
CA ASP A 98 -8.81 -1.75 4.31
C ASP A 98 -7.36 -2.19 4.12
N LEU A 99 -6.74 -2.75 5.14
CA LEU A 99 -5.36 -3.26 5.12
C LEU A 99 -5.30 -4.75 5.38
N ALA A 100 -4.29 -5.40 4.83
CA ALA A 100 -3.92 -6.77 5.14
C ALA A 100 -2.40 -6.92 5.24
N LEU A 101 -1.96 -7.76 6.18
CA LEU A 101 -0.58 -8.20 6.33
C LEU A 101 -0.47 -9.63 5.84
N LEU A 102 0.47 -9.85 4.95
CA LEU A 102 0.79 -11.15 4.37
C LEU A 102 2.18 -11.58 4.83
N LEU A 103 2.43 -12.89 4.82
CA LEU A 103 3.75 -13.49 5.04
C LEU A 103 4.07 -14.43 3.87
N SER A 104 5.24 -14.24 3.28
CA SER A 104 5.80 -15.07 2.22
C SER A 104 7.25 -15.42 2.54
N ASP A 105 8.00 -15.95 1.58
CA ASP A 105 9.43 -16.16 1.74
C ASP A 105 10.17 -14.85 1.98
N PRO A 106 11.27 -14.85 2.75
CA PRO A 106 12.12 -13.69 2.99
C PRO A 106 12.52 -12.97 1.70
N SER A 107 12.67 -11.65 1.76
CA SER A 107 13.11 -10.83 0.65
C SER A 107 14.27 -9.93 1.06
N VAL A 108 15.29 -9.86 0.20
CA VAL A 108 16.41 -8.93 0.38
C VAL A 108 16.03 -7.49 0.00
N HIS A 109 14.95 -7.33 -0.79
CA HIS A 109 14.40 -6.03 -1.17
C HIS A 109 13.12 -5.78 -0.40
N PHE A 110 13.08 -4.73 0.39
CA PHE A 110 11.92 -4.27 1.14
C PHE A 110 11.96 -2.75 1.31
N LEU A 111 10.83 -2.14 1.56
CA LEU A 111 10.69 -0.69 1.73
C LEU A 111 10.78 -0.32 3.20
N ALA A 112 11.58 0.72 3.51
CA ALA A 112 11.52 1.34 4.81
C ALA A 112 10.15 2.01 5.00
N LEU A 113 9.59 1.88 6.19
CA LEU A 113 8.38 2.59 6.58
C LEU A 113 8.76 3.93 7.20
N SER A 114 8.24 5.02 6.65
CA SER A 114 8.47 6.36 7.20
C SER A 114 8.05 6.45 8.67
N THR A 115 8.79 7.20 9.45
CA THR A 115 8.43 7.48 10.85
C THR A 115 7.24 8.42 10.98
N ALA A 116 6.96 9.23 9.95
CA ALA A 116 5.81 10.12 9.92
C ALA A 116 4.50 9.32 9.88
N ALA A 117 3.60 9.63 10.81
CA ALA A 117 2.29 8.96 10.88
C ALA A 117 1.38 9.34 9.71
N LEU A 118 1.51 10.55 9.19
CA LEU A 118 0.71 11.10 8.10
C LEU A 118 1.60 11.90 7.13
N PRO A 119 1.42 11.74 5.81
CA PRO A 119 2.10 12.56 4.82
C PRO A 119 1.60 14.01 4.87
N SER A 120 2.47 14.96 4.52
CA SER A 120 2.14 16.38 4.47
C SER A 120 1.37 16.75 3.19
N ILE A 121 0.45 17.73 3.29
CA ILE A 121 -0.19 18.30 2.11
C ILE A 121 0.89 19.04 1.29
N GLY A 122 0.89 18.86 -0.04
CA GLY A 122 1.93 19.37 -0.94
C GLY A 122 3.15 18.46 -1.06
N GLN A 123 3.24 17.37 -0.28
CA GLN A 123 4.35 16.43 -0.38
C GLN A 123 4.35 15.73 -1.73
N ALA A 124 5.52 15.76 -2.39
CA ALA A 124 5.76 14.99 -3.61
C ALA A 124 5.91 13.50 -3.28
N VAL A 125 5.28 12.65 -4.08
CA VAL A 125 5.19 11.21 -3.84
C VAL A 125 5.31 10.42 -5.14
N LEU A 126 5.61 9.12 -5.03
CA LEU A 126 5.50 8.16 -6.12
C LEU A 126 4.42 7.12 -5.76
N LEU A 127 3.47 6.92 -6.66
CA LEU A 127 2.46 5.87 -6.56
C LEU A 127 3.00 4.61 -7.21
N GLY A 128 3.29 3.57 -6.40
CA GLY A 128 3.85 2.31 -6.86
C GLY A 128 2.79 1.23 -7.05
N GLY A 129 3.12 0.23 -7.86
CA GLY A 129 2.30 -0.98 -8.05
C GLY A 129 2.31 -1.49 -9.47
N PHE A 130 1.72 -2.65 -9.66
CA PHE A 130 1.56 -3.30 -10.96
C PHE A 130 0.26 -2.84 -11.60
N ALA A 131 0.35 -2.19 -12.75
CA ALA A 131 -0.85 -1.82 -13.51
C ALA A 131 -1.48 -3.08 -14.13
N ALA A 132 -2.78 -3.27 -13.92
CA ALA A 132 -3.54 -4.31 -14.62
C ALA A 132 -3.85 -3.84 -16.03
N ARG A 133 -3.13 -4.34 -17.03
CA ARG A 133 -3.48 -4.21 -18.44
C ARG A 133 -4.04 -5.52 -18.97
N PRO A 134 -5.11 -5.52 -19.79
CA PRO A 134 -5.80 -6.74 -20.21
C PRO A 134 -4.97 -7.71 -21.05
N LEU A 135 -3.88 -7.29 -21.66
CA LEU A 135 -3.17 -8.06 -22.70
C LEU A 135 -1.69 -8.28 -22.43
N ASP A 136 -1.06 -7.54 -21.52
CA ASP A 136 0.36 -7.69 -21.26
C ASP A 136 0.55 -8.13 -19.82
N LEU A 137 0.92 -9.40 -19.64
CA LEU A 137 1.46 -9.93 -18.39
C LEU A 137 2.86 -9.33 -18.13
N GLU A 138 3.08 -8.10 -18.56
CA GLU A 138 4.30 -7.38 -18.21
C GLU A 138 4.31 -7.17 -16.72
N THR A 139 5.28 -7.79 -16.08
CA THR A 139 5.60 -7.67 -14.66
C THR A 139 6.26 -6.32 -14.35
N ALA A 140 5.86 -5.28 -15.08
CA ALA A 140 6.41 -3.95 -14.89
C ALA A 140 5.73 -3.23 -13.73
N VAL A 141 6.50 -2.89 -12.73
CA VAL A 141 6.07 -1.95 -11.70
C VAL A 141 5.95 -0.56 -12.34
N ARG A 142 4.83 0.09 -12.11
CA ARG A 142 4.66 1.49 -12.47
C ARG A 142 4.88 2.37 -11.25
N LEU A 143 5.73 3.37 -11.42
CA LEU A 143 5.94 4.45 -10.45
C LEU A 143 5.42 5.74 -11.07
N THR A 144 4.31 6.25 -10.54
CA THR A 144 3.66 7.46 -11.06
C THR A 144 3.90 8.62 -10.10
N PRO A 145 4.56 9.71 -10.54
CA PRO A 145 4.73 10.91 -9.71
C PRO A 145 3.38 11.51 -9.34
N GLY A 146 3.29 12.03 -8.12
CA GLY A 146 2.06 12.64 -7.62
C GLY A 146 2.31 13.60 -6.47
N THR A 147 1.24 14.22 -6.00
CA THR A 147 1.26 15.17 -4.89
C THR A 147 0.12 14.92 -3.93
N VAL A 148 0.39 14.97 -2.64
CA VAL A 148 -0.63 14.90 -1.59
C VAL A 148 -1.47 16.17 -1.61
N VAL A 149 -2.77 16.05 -1.92
CA VAL A 149 -3.66 17.22 -2.04
C VAL A 149 -4.53 17.45 -0.82
N SER A 150 -4.93 16.41 -0.11
CA SER A 150 -5.72 16.55 1.12
C SER A 150 -5.64 15.32 2.03
N ARG A 151 -6.10 15.52 3.27
CA ARG A 151 -6.32 14.45 4.26
C ARG A 151 -7.77 14.51 4.70
N GLU A 152 -8.50 13.44 4.54
CA GLU A 152 -9.92 13.36 4.84
C GLU A 152 -10.22 12.31 5.91
N ARG A 153 -11.16 12.60 6.80
CA ARG A 153 -11.72 11.60 7.68
C ARG A 153 -12.95 10.99 7.01
N ARG A 154 -12.86 9.72 6.67
CA ARG A 154 -13.97 8.96 6.10
C ARG A 154 -14.45 7.89 7.08
N TRP A 155 -15.69 7.47 6.92
CA TRP A 155 -16.17 6.28 7.63
C TRP A 155 -15.41 5.05 7.11
N ALA A 156 -15.04 4.15 8.04
CA ALA A 156 -14.45 2.87 7.68
C ALA A 156 -15.34 2.15 6.65
N THR A 157 -14.73 1.67 5.57
CA THR A 157 -15.45 0.97 4.50
C THR A 157 -15.25 -0.53 4.69
N GLY A 158 -16.31 -1.32 4.52
CA GLY A 158 -16.27 -2.78 4.58
C GLY A 158 -16.95 -3.41 5.76
N VAL A 159 -17.36 -2.64 6.77
CA VAL A 159 -18.18 -3.16 7.85
C VAL A 159 -19.64 -3.17 7.39
N ARG A 160 -20.20 -4.37 7.13
CA ARG A 160 -21.66 -4.55 7.16
C ARG A 160 -22.15 -3.86 8.44
N ARG A 161 -23.13 -2.97 8.29
CA ARG A 161 -23.77 -2.22 9.38
C ARG A 161 -24.16 -3.13 10.55
N THR A 162 -23.22 -3.40 11.43
CA THR A 162 -23.52 -3.81 12.80
C THR A 162 -23.63 -2.51 13.60
N VAL A 163 -24.79 -2.28 14.12
CA VAL A 163 -25.13 -1.14 14.98
C VAL A 163 -24.11 -1.09 16.11
N GLY A 164 -23.25 -0.05 16.15
CA GLY A 164 -22.45 0.25 17.32
C GLY A 164 -21.03 0.83 17.14
N SER A 165 -20.31 0.52 16.08
CA SER A 165 -18.90 0.99 15.96
C SER A 165 -18.64 1.60 14.57
N ARG A 166 -18.72 2.93 14.51
CA ARG A 166 -18.32 3.68 13.31
C ARG A 166 -16.97 4.34 13.57
N ARG A 167 -15.89 3.62 13.31
CA ARG A 167 -14.55 4.22 13.35
C ARG A 167 -14.37 5.14 12.13
N ARG A 168 -13.91 6.36 12.36
CA ARG A 168 -13.45 7.23 11.28
C ARG A 168 -11.99 6.97 11.01
N VAL A 169 -11.66 6.68 9.76
CA VAL A 169 -10.29 6.49 9.30
C VAL A 169 -9.84 7.71 8.49
N VAL A 170 -8.57 8.07 8.64
CA VAL A 170 -7.94 9.10 7.81
C VAL A 170 -7.57 8.47 6.48
N THR A 171 -7.94 9.13 5.40
CA THR A 171 -7.53 8.79 4.04
C THR A 171 -6.80 9.99 3.44
N VAL A 172 -5.74 9.73 2.70
CA VAL A 172 -4.95 10.73 1.99
C VAL A 172 -5.39 10.74 0.54
N LYS A 173 -5.70 11.93 0.00
CA LYS A 173 -5.92 12.11 -1.44
C LYS A 173 -4.64 12.53 -2.12
N ILE A 174 -4.38 11.94 -3.29
CA ILE A 174 -3.19 12.17 -4.09
C ILE A 174 -3.61 12.41 -5.53
N ASP A 175 -3.06 13.44 -6.16
CA ASP A 175 -3.14 13.71 -7.59
C ASP A 175 -1.83 13.15 -8.24
N PRO A 176 -1.90 12.35 -9.31
CA PRO A 176 -3.05 11.96 -10.13
C PRO A 176 -3.77 10.69 -9.63
N ILE A 177 -4.71 10.23 -10.46
CA ILE A 177 -5.38 8.95 -10.27
C ILE A 177 -4.46 7.80 -10.66
N ALA A 178 -4.36 6.80 -9.79
CA ALA A 178 -3.59 5.58 -10.03
C ALA A 178 -4.26 4.65 -11.05
N ASP A 179 -3.48 3.80 -11.68
CA ASP A 179 -4.01 2.78 -12.59
C ASP A 179 -4.69 1.63 -11.83
N ALA A 180 -5.63 0.97 -12.51
CA ALA A 180 -6.18 -0.29 -12.01
C ALA A 180 -5.05 -1.31 -11.79
N GLY A 181 -5.12 -2.09 -10.70
CA GLY A 181 -4.07 -3.04 -10.32
C GLY A 181 -3.03 -2.49 -9.34
N GLN A 182 -2.84 -1.18 -9.24
CA GLN A 182 -1.93 -0.59 -8.26
C GLN A 182 -2.47 -0.59 -6.82
N SER A 183 -3.73 -0.96 -6.60
CA SER A 183 -4.31 -1.14 -5.25
C SER A 183 -3.46 -2.08 -4.41
N GLY A 184 -3.10 -1.65 -3.18
CA GLY A 184 -2.22 -2.37 -2.27
C GLY A 184 -0.73 -2.07 -2.48
N GLY A 185 -0.36 -1.35 -3.53
CA GLY A 185 1.01 -0.88 -3.75
C GLY A 185 1.42 0.26 -2.80
N PRO A 186 2.71 0.59 -2.73
CA PRO A 186 3.21 1.62 -1.85
C PRO A 186 2.93 3.03 -2.39
N VAL A 187 2.70 3.96 -1.48
CA VAL A 187 2.91 5.39 -1.71
C VAL A 187 4.24 5.76 -1.07
N LEU A 188 5.17 6.25 -1.87
CA LEU A 188 6.54 6.52 -1.48
C LEU A 188 6.78 8.02 -1.37
N ALA A 189 7.57 8.44 -0.40
CA ALA A 189 8.12 9.80 -0.38
C ALA A 189 9.13 9.95 -1.52
N GLU A 190 8.96 10.97 -2.36
CA GLU A 190 9.93 11.27 -3.41
C GLU A 190 11.29 11.65 -2.79
N GLY A 191 12.37 11.08 -3.34
CA GLY A 191 13.74 11.32 -2.89
C GLY A 191 14.28 10.38 -1.81
N THR A 192 13.43 9.84 -0.90
CA THR A 192 13.88 8.86 0.11
C THR A 192 13.40 7.44 -0.18
N PHE A 193 12.38 7.29 -0.99
CA PHE A 193 11.69 6.02 -1.29
C PHE A 193 11.12 5.31 -0.07
N GLU A 194 11.00 5.99 1.06
CA GLU A 194 10.29 5.44 2.21
C GLU A 194 8.79 5.34 1.90
N ALA A 195 8.19 4.22 2.24
CA ALA A 195 6.74 4.09 2.17
C ALA A 195 6.09 5.02 3.20
N ILE A 196 5.13 5.82 2.76
CA ILE A 196 4.35 6.75 3.59
C ILE A 196 2.86 6.38 3.65
N GLY A 197 2.46 5.39 2.86
CA GLY A 197 1.08 4.88 2.82
C GLY A 197 0.93 3.70 1.88
N VAL A 198 -0.28 3.13 1.89
CA VAL A 198 -0.72 2.05 1.00
C VAL A 198 -1.74 2.61 0.02
N LEU A 199 -1.49 2.44 -1.27
CA LEU A 199 -2.35 2.94 -2.32
C LEU A 199 -3.67 2.15 -2.35
N ARG A 200 -4.76 2.88 -2.24
CA ARG A 200 -6.10 2.37 -2.41
C ARG A 200 -6.67 2.98 -3.68
N SER A 201 -6.86 2.17 -4.73
CA SER A 201 -7.35 2.73 -5.99
C SER A 201 -8.78 3.25 -5.85
N ASN A 202 -9.05 4.33 -6.54
CA ASN A 202 -10.34 4.94 -6.90
C ASN A 202 -11.48 4.89 -5.88
N LEU A 203 -11.63 5.96 -5.12
CA LEU A 203 -12.84 6.27 -4.38
C LEU A 203 -13.82 7.17 -5.15
N GLU A 204 -13.38 7.82 -6.18
CA GLU A 204 -14.23 8.60 -7.06
C GLU A 204 -13.99 8.12 -8.48
N SER A 205 -14.84 7.20 -8.88
CA SER A 205 -14.97 6.78 -10.26
C SER A 205 -15.07 8.02 -11.14
N ALA A 206 -14.11 8.17 -12.04
CA ALA A 206 -14.30 9.09 -13.14
C ALA A 206 -15.58 8.69 -13.85
N THR A 207 -16.63 9.48 -13.69
CA THR A 207 -17.81 9.41 -14.54
C THR A 207 -17.31 9.56 -15.98
N GLY A 208 -17.38 8.45 -16.75
CA GLY A 208 -17.36 8.42 -18.19
C GLY A 208 -16.22 9.17 -18.87
N GLY A 209 -15.00 8.67 -18.79
CA GLY A 209 -13.97 9.03 -19.75
C GLY A 209 -14.15 8.17 -21.00
N LEU A 210 -14.52 8.78 -22.13
CA LEU A 210 -14.34 8.17 -23.43
C LEU A 210 -12.84 7.86 -23.61
N GLU A 211 -12.50 6.76 -24.32
CA GLU A 211 -11.13 6.42 -24.66
C GLU A 211 -10.37 7.64 -25.17
N GLY A 212 -9.23 7.98 -24.53
CA GLY A 212 -8.39 9.11 -24.89
C GLY A 212 -8.57 10.40 -24.09
N THR A 213 -9.54 10.49 -23.16
CA THR A 213 -9.65 11.65 -22.27
C THR A 213 -8.88 11.43 -20.96
N PRO A 214 -8.12 12.45 -20.44
CA PRO A 214 -7.47 12.34 -19.14
C PRO A 214 -8.50 12.04 -18.05
N ARG A 215 -8.27 10.97 -17.27
CA ARG A 215 -9.10 10.66 -16.10
C ARG A 215 -8.92 11.78 -15.08
N LYS A 216 -9.97 12.55 -14.83
CA LYS A 216 -10.00 13.50 -13.71
C LYS A 216 -10.39 12.75 -12.46
N GLY A 217 -9.54 12.80 -11.44
CA GLY A 217 -9.82 12.16 -10.16
C GLY A 217 -8.57 12.10 -9.30
N TYR A 218 -8.74 11.62 -8.09
CA TYR A 218 -7.66 11.48 -7.12
C TYR A 218 -7.51 10.02 -6.72
N SER A 219 -6.27 9.62 -6.44
CA SER A 219 -5.98 8.39 -5.73
C SER A 219 -6.26 8.56 -4.25
N ALA A 220 -6.67 7.49 -3.59
CA ALA A 220 -6.73 7.43 -2.14
C ALA A 220 -5.59 6.59 -1.60
N ALA A 221 -5.00 6.99 -0.48
CA ALA A 221 -4.01 6.21 0.23
C ALA A 221 -4.38 6.06 1.71
N ILE A 222 -4.02 4.92 2.26
CA ILE A 222 -4.15 4.59 3.68
C ILE A 222 -2.80 4.91 4.33
N PRO A 223 -2.73 5.85 5.28
CA PRO A 223 -1.48 6.26 5.87
C PRO A 223 -0.89 5.19 6.80
N LEU A 224 0.43 5.25 7.02
CA LEU A 224 1.19 4.27 7.80
C LEU A 224 0.77 4.16 9.27
N LEU A 225 0.08 5.16 9.82
CA LEU A 225 -0.45 5.07 11.18
C LEU A 225 -1.33 3.81 11.40
N TYR A 226 -1.89 3.25 10.32
CA TYR A 226 -2.70 2.03 10.37
C TYR A 226 -1.92 0.77 10.00
N VAL A 227 -0.77 0.90 9.32
CA VAL A 227 0.10 -0.23 8.95
C VAL A 227 0.93 -0.69 10.15
N LYS A 228 1.55 0.24 10.88
CA LYS A 228 2.44 -0.07 12.01
C LYS A 228 1.82 -1.02 13.04
N PRO A 229 0.57 -0.80 13.50
CA PRO A 229 -0.06 -1.71 14.45
C PRO A 229 -0.29 -3.14 13.93
N LEU A 230 -0.29 -3.35 12.60
CA LEU A 230 -0.42 -4.69 12.02
C LEU A 230 0.89 -5.49 12.13
N LEU A 231 2.02 -4.80 12.25
CA LEU A 231 3.36 -5.38 12.34
C LEU A 231 3.77 -5.68 13.80
N GLU A 232 3.05 -5.13 14.77
CA GLU A 232 3.30 -5.37 16.16
C GLU A 232 2.81 -6.78 16.56
N PRO A 233 3.58 -7.55 17.36
CA PRO A 233 3.11 -8.81 17.89
C PRO A 233 1.79 -8.60 18.63
N LYS A 234 0.81 -9.44 18.37
CA LYS A 234 -0.42 -9.49 19.18
C LYS A 234 -0.15 -10.43 20.34
N ASP A 235 -0.13 -9.87 21.56
CA ASP A 235 -0.09 -10.63 22.82
C ASP A 235 -1.24 -11.65 22.91
#